data_6a9b0f061973637108742928d7e8e37d
#
_entry.id   6a9b0f061973637108742928d7e8e37d
#
_cell.length_a   1.000
_cell.length_b   1.000
_cell.length_c   1.000
_cell.angle_alpha   90.00
_cell.angle_beta   90.00
_cell.angle_gamma   90.00
#
_symmetry.space_group_name_H-M   'P 1'
#
loop_
_entity.id
_entity.type
_entity.pdbx_description
1 polymer ?
#
loop_
_entity_poly.entity_id
_entity_poly.type
_entity_poly.pdbx_seq_one_letter_code
_entity_poly.pdbx_strand_id
1 'polypeptide(L)'
;MTPEQTAYLAEKLMEAGALDTWQESVCMKKGRLAVKVCALCQPEQTDRVREAFFRHSSTPGIRQHGMLRHILRRESAPVHTPHGTVHVKTSFMHGRPHYRKAEFEDCRILAEKTGLPLEQCQLMGLFPIPSHDNDATDSV
;
A
#
# COMPACT_ATOMS: atom_id res chain seq x y z
N MET A 1 -20.62 6.38 -16.76
CA MET A 1 -19.58 7.25 -16.16
C MET A 1 -18.40 7.30 -17.10
N THR A 2 -17.75 8.46 -17.22
CA THR A 2 -16.49 8.63 -17.95
C THR A 2 -15.31 8.14 -17.10
N PRO A 3 -14.11 7.91 -17.67
CA PRO A 3 -12.92 7.56 -16.90
C PRO A 3 -12.60 8.58 -15.79
N GLU A 4 -12.75 9.88 -16.06
CA GLU A 4 -12.53 10.95 -15.09
C GLU A 4 -13.54 10.88 -13.92
N GLN A 5 -14.79 10.58 -14.21
CA GLN A 5 -15.82 10.39 -13.18
C GLN A 5 -15.52 9.17 -12.31
N THR A 6 -15.00 8.08 -12.88
CA THR A 6 -14.62 6.91 -12.09
C THR A 6 -13.36 7.15 -11.26
N ALA A 7 -12.40 7.93 -11.75
CA ALA A 7 -11.22 8.35 -10.98
C ALA A 7 -11.65 9.22 -9.80
N TYR A 8 -12.49 10.23 -10.03
CA TYR A 8 -13.03 11.09 -8.97
C TYR A 8 -13.83 10.31 -7.92
N LEU A 9 -14.65 9.33 -8.37
CA LEU A 9 -15.34 8.44 -7.43
C LEU A 9 -14.36 7.70 -6.53
N ALA A 10 -13.26 7.15 -7.07
CA ALA A 10 -12.26 6.44 -6.29
C ALA A 10 -11.65 7.34 -5.20
N GLU A 11 -11.34 8.59 -5.50
CA GLU A 11 -10.86 9.57 -4.51
C GLU A 11 -11.90 9.77 -3.39
N LYS A 12 -13.18 9.98 -3.76
CA LYS A 12 -14.26 10.18 -2.78
C LYS A 12 -14.54 8.96 -1.91
N LEU A 13 -14.33 7.76 -2.44
CA LEU A 13 -14.42 6.53 -1.65
C LEU A 13 -13.29 6.43 -0.63
N MET A 14 -12.06 6.80 -1.00
CA MET A 14 -10.95 6.86 -0.05
C MET A 14 -11.18 7.91 1.03
N GLU A 15 -11.66 9.12 0.69
CA GLU A 15 -12.05 10.17 1.64
C GLU A 15 -13.17 9.71 2.60
N ALA A 16 -14.08 8.87 2.11
CA ALA A 16 -15.17 8.30 2.91
C ALA A 16 -14.69 7.20 3.89
N GLY A 17 -13.44 6.78 3.80
CA GLY A 17 -12.83 5.80 4.70
C GLY A 17 -12.65 4.41 4.09
N ALA A 18 -12.67 4.29 2.77
CA ALA A 18 -12.24 3.06 2.12
C ALA A 18 -10.75 2.81 2.41
N LEU A 19 -10.39 1.55 2.64
CA LEU A 19 -9.01 1.09 2.79
C LEU A 19 -8.31 0.96 1.44
N ASP A 20 -9.10 0.66 0.41
CA ASP A 20 -8.62 0.50 -0.97
C ASP A 20 -9.80 0.64 -1.94
N THR A 21 -9.50 1.08 -3.17
CA THR A 21 -10.45 1.16 -4.27
C THR A 21 -9.81 0.66 -5.54
N TRP A 22 -10.58 -0.06 -6.37
CA TRP A 22 -10.09 -0.51 -7.67
C TRP A 22 -11.21 -0.60 -8.69
N GLN A 23 -10.83 -0.68 -9.96
CA GLN A 23 -11.72 -0.73 -11.08
C GLN A 23 -11.41 -1.96 -11.93
N GLU A 24 -12.46 -2.63 -12.42
CA GLU A 24 -12.37 -3.79 -13.29
C GLU A 24 -13.20 -3.54 -14.54
N SER A 25 -12.62 -3.73 -15.71
CA SER A 25 -13.36 -3.74 -16.96
C SER A 25 -14.19 -5.02 -17.07
N VAL A 26 -15.48 -4.89 -17.33
CA VAL A 26 -16.40 -6.02 -17.42
C VAL A 26 -17.24 -5.96 -18.69
N CYS A 27 -17.55 -7.12 -19.27
CA CYS A 27 -18.54 -7.23 -20.32
C CYS A 27 -19.86 -7.71 -19.72
N MET A 28 -20.90 -6.92 -19.88
CA MET A 28 -22.21 -7.20 -19.34
C MET A 28 -23.15 -7.75 -20.43
N LYS A 29 -24.36 -8.13 -20.03
CA LYS A 29 -25.43 -8.59 -20.98
C LYS A 29 -25.56 -7.62 -22.13
N LYS A 30 -25.93 -8.16 -23.31
CA LYS A 30 -26.06 -7.41 -24.58
C LYS A 30 -24.74 -6.83 -25.10
N GLY A 31 -23.58 -7.42 -24.73
CA GLY A 31 -22.24 -6.99 -25.20
C GLY A 31 -21.82 -5.62 -24.72
N ARG A 32 -22.40 -5.08 -23.66
CA ARG A 32 -22.04 -3.75 -23.15
C ARG A 32 -20.77 -3.80 -22.31
N LEU A 33 -19.80 -2.99 -22.69
CA LEU A 33 -18.64 -2.74 -21.85
C LEU A 33 -19.04 -1.84 -20.68
N ALA A 34 -18.54 -2.17 -19.51
CA ALA A 34 -18.79 -1.41 -18.29
C ALA A 34 -17.56 -1.47 -17.36
N VAL A 35 -17.57 -0.63 -16.34
CA VAL A 35 -16.56 -0.63 -15.29
C VAL A 35 -17.23 -1.03 -13.99
N LYS A 36 -16.69 -2.05 -13.33
CA LYS A 36 -17.03 -2.42 -11.97
C LYS A 36 -16.09 -1.67 -11.04
N VAL A 37 -16.63 -0.76 -10.22
CA VAL A 37 -15.88 -0.06 -9.18
C VAL A 37 -16.07 -0.79 -7.87
N CYS A 38 -14.99 -1.07 -7.19
CA CYS A 38 -14.96 -1.75 -5.89
C CYS A 38 -14.30 -0.87 -4.83
N ALA A 39 -14.73 -1.01 -3.59
CA ALA A 39 -14.09 -0.45 -2.43
C ALA A 39 -14.03 -1.47 -1.30
N LEU A 40 -12.91 -1.51 -0.60
CA LEU A 40 -12.74 -2.28 0.63
C LEU A 40 -12.78 -1.31 1.81
N CYS A 41 -13.58 -1.60 2.84
CA CYS A 41 -13.63 -0.78 4.04
C CYS A 41 -13.81 -1.65 5.28
N GLN A 42 -13.58 -1.05 6.45
CA GLN A 42 -13.98 -1.65 7.72
C GLN A 42 -15.51 -1.59 7.86
N PRO A 43 -16.11 -2.52 8.61
CA PRO A 43 -17.58 -2.54 8.81
C PRO A 43 -18.15 -1.21 9.27
N GLU A 44 -17.43 -0.50 10.14
CA GLU A 44 -17.83 0.79 10.74
C GLU A 44 -17.89 1.93 9.71
N GLN A 45 -17.20 1.78 8.56
CA GLN A 45 -17.18 2.78 7.49
C GLN A 45 -18.17 2.47 6.35
N THR A 46 -18.86 1.34 6.43
CA THR A 46 -19.71 0.83 5.33
C THR A 46 -20.76 1.85 4.88
N ASP A 47 -21.44 2.49 5.82
CA ASP A 47 -22.52 3.44 5.51
C ASP A 47 -21.99 4.69 4.80
N ARG A 48 -20.85 5.21 5.25
CA ARG A 48 -20.19 6.37 4.64
C ARG A 48 -19.69 6.07 3.23
N VAL A 49 -19.06 4.91 3.05
CA VAL A 49 -18.57 4.47 1.73
C VAL A 49 -19.73 4.22 0.78
N ARG A 50 -20.83 3.62 1.24
CA ARG A 50 -22.03 3.41 0.45
C ARG A 50 -22.68 4.73 0.03
N GLU A 51 -22.78 5.71 0.93
CA GLU A 51 -23.28 7.05 0.61
C GLU A 51 -22.41 7.72 -0.45
N ALA A 52 -21.08 7.64 -0.33
CA ALA A 52 -20.16 8.18 -1.32
C ALA A 52 -20.35 7.55 -2.71
N PHE A 53 -20.59 6.23 -2.79
CA PHE A 53 -20.94 5.58 -4.05
C PHE A 53 -22.18 6.18 -4.68
N PHE A 54 -23.28 6.32 -3.93
CA PHE A 54 -24.54 6.85 -4.47
C PHE A 54 -24.44 8.32 -4.83
N ARG A 55 -23.68 9.10 -4.07
CA ARG A 55 -23.54 10.53 -4.30
C ARG A 55 -22.67 10.85 -5.52
N HIS A 56 -21.62 10.07 -5.76
CA HIS A 56 -20.58 10.37 -6.75
C HIS A 56 -20.59 9.42 -7.96
N SER A 57 -21.61 8.59 -8.10
CA SER A 57 -21.79 7.74 -9.27
C SER A 57 -23.22 7.76 -9.79
N SER A 58 -23.41 7.24 -10.99
CA SER A 58 -24.74 7.04 -11.58
C SER A 58 -25.32 5.66 -11.26
N THR A 59 -24.72 4.89 -10.38
CA THR A 59 -25.19 3.53 -10.08
C THR A 59 -26.50 3.56 -9.28
N PRO A 60 -27.52 2.80 -9.68
CA PRO A 60 -28.74 2.66 -8.88
C PRO A 60 -28.62 1.59 -7.78
N GLY A 61 -27.50 0.87 -7.70
CA GLY A 61 -27.36 -0.24 -6.76
C GLY A 61 -25.92 -0.66 -6.52
N ILE A 62 -25.69 -1.13 -5.30
CA ILE A 62 -24.41 -1.61 -4.83
C ILE A 62 -24.59 -3.03 -4.28
N ARG A 63 -23.61 -3.90 -4.52
CA ARG A 63 -23.52 -5.21 -3.88
C ARG A 63 -22.50 -5.12 -2.76
N GLN A 64 -22.89 -5.55 -1.56
CA GLN A 64 -22.04 -5.55 -0.40
C GLN A 64 -21.84 -6.98 0.10
N HIS A 65 -20.59 -7.34 0.45
CA HIS A 65 -20.23 -8.64 0.98
C HIS A 65 -19.28 -8.47 2.16
N GLY A 66 -19.52 -9.24 3.24
CA GLY A 66 -18.52 -9.42 4.28
C GLY A 66 -17.42 -10.35 3.81
N MET A 67 -16.16 -10.03 4.12
CA MET A 67 -15.00 -10.83 3.75
C MET A 67 -14.17 -11.18 4.99
N LEU A 68 -13.72 -12.43 5.09
CA LEU A 68 -12.73 -12.84 6.07
C LEU A 68 -11.34 -12.58 5.49
N ARG A 69 -10.47 -11.99 6.31
CA ARG A 69 -9.08 -11.74 5.95
C ARG A 69 -8.15 -12.41 6.96
N HIS A 70 -7.32 -13.31 6.47
CA HIS A 70 -6.22 -13.89 7.25
C HIS A 70 -4.94 -13.08 7.00
N ILE A 71 -4.30 -12.63 8.07
CA ILE A 71 -3.07 -11.85 7.99
C ILE A 71 -1.98 -12.50 8.83
N LEU A 72 -0.76 -12.50 8.34
CA LEU A 72 0.40 -12.87 9.14
C LEU A 72 0.72 -11.77 10.15
N ARG A 73 1.26 -12.16 11.31
CA ARG A 73 1.86 -11.18 12.23
C ARG A 73 2.93 -10.39 11.50
N ARG A 74 2.93 -9.08 11.68
CA ARG A 74 3.87 -8.16 11.05
C ARG A 74 4.47 -7.23 12.08
N GLU A 75 5.75 -6.94 11.91
CA GLU A 75 6.48 -5.95 12.69
C GLU A 75 7.18 -5.00 11.72
N SER A 76 7.29 -3.74 12.10
CA SER A 76 8.05 -2.74 11.36
C SER A 76 9.21 -2.28 12.23
N ALA A 77 10.42 -2.29 11.68
CA ALA A 77 11.61 -1.85 12.37
C ALA A 77 12.44 -0.93 11.49
N PRO A 78 13.06 0.12 12.05
CA PRO A 78 13.99 0.97 11.33
C PRO A 78 15.28 0.20 11.01
N VAL A 79 15.78 0.39 9.79
CA VAL A 79 17.10 -0.08 9.35
C VAL A 79 17.89 1.13 8.92
N HIS A 80 19.06 1.32 9.55
CA HIS A 80 19.96 2.41 9.21
C HIS A 80 20.79 2.05 7.98
N THR A 81 20.78 2.93 6.99
CA THR A 81 21.60 2.82 5.78
C THR A 81 22.58 3.99 5.73
N PRO A 82 23.63 3.95 4.90
CA PRO A 82 24.56 5.07 4.77
C PRO A 82 23.90 6.39 4.32
N HIS A 83 22.71 6.33 3.76
CA HIS A 83 22.01 7.49 3.21
C HIS A 83 20.79 7.93 4.03
N GLY A 84 20.40 7.14 5.05
CA GLY A 84 19.25 7.45 5.91
C GLY A 84 18.59 6.18 6.45
N THR A 85 17.48 6.36 7.16
CA THR A 85 16.72 5.26 7.77
C THR A 85 15.60 4.82 6.85
N VAL A 86 15.45 3.51 6.71
CA VAL A 86 14.38 2.85 5.96
C VAL A 86 13.65 1.90 6.91
N HIS A 87 12.34 2.01 7.04
CA HIS A 87 11.56 1.05 7.80
C HIS A 87 11.38 -0.24 6.98
N VAL A 88 11.57 -1.37 7.65
CA VAL A 88 11.40 -2.69 7.04
C VAL A 88 10.30 -3.43 7.76
N LYS A 89 9.26 -3.79 7.01
CA LYS A 89 8.18 -4.67 7.46
C LYS A 89 8.61 -6.12 7.34
N THR A 90 8.56 -6.84 8.44
CA THR A 90 8.79 -8.29 8.48
C THR A 90 7.50 -9.00 8.81
N SER A 91 7.07 -9.92 7.96
CA SER A 91 5.97 -10.85 8.27
C SER A 91 6.51 -12.14 8.87
N PHE A 92 5.72 -12.77 9.75
CA PHE A 92 6.10 -13.97 10.48
C PHE A 92 5.13 -15.11 10.19
N MET A 93 5.63 -16.30 9.95
CA MET A 93 4.87 -17.52 9.80
C MET A 93 5.43 -18.58 10.78
N HIS A 94 4.56 -19.17 11.59
CA HIS A 94 4.94 -20.11 12.68
C HIS A 94 6.04 -19.56 13.61
N GLY A 95 5.97 -18.26 13.93
CA GLY A 95 6.92 -17.58 14.80
C GLY A 95 8.28 -17.25 14.17
N ARG A 96 8.53 -17.60 12.90
CA ARG A 96 9.77 -17.31 12.18
C ARG A 96 9.57 -16.18 11.16
N PRO A 97 10.59 -15.35 10.91
CA PRO A 97 10.55 -14.40 9.81
C PRO A 97 10.30 -15.14 8.50
N HIS A 98 9.31 -14.67 7.74
CA HIS A 98 8.89 -15.29 6.47
C HIS A 98 9.22 -14.38 5.28
N TYR A 99 8.86 -13.11 5.37
CA TYR A 99 9.06 -12.15 4.29
C TYR A 99 9.41 -10.78 4.83
N ARG A 100 10.34 -10.08 4.19
CA ARG A 100 10.76 -8.73 4.52
C ARG A 100 10.52 -7.81 3.34
N LYS A 101 10.06 -6.60 3.62
CA LYS A 101 9.81 -5.56 2.61
C LYS A 101 10.19 -4.20 3.18
N ALA A 102 11.02 -3.47 2.46
CA ALA A 102 11.30 -2.06 2.74
C ALA A 102 10.04 -1.21 2.47
N GLU A 103 9.80 -0.20 3.30
CA GLU A 103 8.70 0.74 3.09
C GLU A 103 8.97 1.57 1.85
N PHE A 104 7.99 1.60 0.97
CA PHE A 104 8.10 2.28 -0.32
C PHE A 104 8.38 3.78 -0.14
N GLU A 105 7.65 4.44 0.77
CA GLU A 105 7.75 5.88 0.98
C GLU A 105 9.13 6.29 1.49
N ASP A 106 9.70 5.53 2.43
CA ASP A 106 11.06 5.78 2.91
C ASP A 106 12.08 5.61 1.78
N CYS A 107 11.92 4.56 0.96
CA CYS A 107 12.79 4.32 -0.19
C CYS A 107 12.63 5.39 -1.26
N ARG A 108 11.42 5.89 -1.50
CA ARG A 108 11.17 6.99 -2.44
C ARG A 108 11.88 8.26 -1.99
N ILE A 109 11.70 8.65 -0.73
CA ILE A 109 12.38 9.82 -0.15
C ILE A 109 13.90 9.67 -0.26
N LEU A 110 14.42 8.47 0.03
CA LEU A 110 15.85 8.20 -0.05
C LEU A 110 16.35 8.30 -1.50
N ALA A 111 15.62 7.75 -2.46
CA ALA A 111 15.96 7.81 -3.88
C ALA A 111 15.98 9.26 -4.39
N GLU A 112 14.98 10.07 -4.05
CA GLU A 112 14.92 11.49 -4.40
C GLU A 112 16.08 12.29 -3.82
N LYS A 113 16.45 12.00 -2.56
CA LYS A 113 17.55 12.68 -1.87
C LYS A 113 18.93 12.32 -2.44
N THR A 114 19.12 11.07 -2.86
CA THR A 114 20.44 10.55 -3.24
C THR A 114 20.66 10.47 -4.76
N GLY A 115 19.58 10.50 -5.54
CA GLY A 115 19.62 10.21 -6.98
C GLY A 115 19.81 8.74 -7.33
N LEU A 116 19.78 7.85 -6.32
CA LEU A 116 19.90 6.40 -6.53
C LEU A 116 18.61 5.81 -7.08
N PRO A 117 18.67 4.74 -7.87
CA PRO A 117 17.47 4.00 -8.27
C PRO A 117 16.68 3.48 -7.05
N LEU A 118 15.35 3.52 -7.13
CA LEU A 118 14.46 3.07 -6.06
C LEU A 118 14.77 1.64 -5.59
N GLU A 119 15.05 0.74 -6.52
CA GLU A 119 15.40 -0.66 -6.22
C GLU A 119 16.66 -0.76 -5.34
N GLN A 120 17.68 0.06 -5.60
CA GLN A 120 18.88 0.09 -4.76
C GLN A 120 18.55 0.55 -3.33
N CYS A 121 17.70 1.56 -3.18
CA CYS A 121 17.25 2.02 -1.86
C CYS A 121 16.47 0.91 -1.12
N GLN A 122 15.66 0.13 -1.83
CA GLN A 122 14.96 -1.02 -1.25
C GLN A 122 15.91 -2.12 -0.81
N LEU A 123 16.91 -2.44 -1.62
CA LEU A 123 17.92 -3.45 -1.29
C LEU A 123 18.77 -3.03 -0.09
N MET A 124 19.17 -1.77 0.03
CA MET A 124 19.90 -1.26 1.20
C MET A 124 19.10 -1.43 2.50
N GLY A 125 17.78 -1.23 2.47
CA GLY A 125 16.92 -1.50 3.63
C GLY A 125 16.83 -2.99 3.98
N LEU A 126 16.85 -3.87 2.99
CA LEU A 126 16.76 -5.31 3.21
C LEU A 126 18.10 -5.97 3.60
N PHE A 127 19.20 -5.42 3.09
CA PHE A 127 20.56 -5.91 3.29
C PHE A 127 21.46 -4.73 3.74
N PRO A 128 21.33 -4.26 4.99
CA PRO A 128 22.15 -3.16 5.47
C PRO A 128 23.63 -3.57 5.40
N ILE A 129 24.45 -2.68 4.82
CA ILE A 129 25.91 -2.84 4.85
C ILE A 129 26.33 -2.65 6.31
N PRO A 130 27.10 -3.58 6.91
CA PRO A 130 27.61 -3.38 8.25
C PRO A 130 28.38 -2.06 8.30
N SER A 131 28.08 -1.21 9.27
CA SER A 131 28.93 -0.06 9.57
C SER A 131 30.32 -0.60 9.91
N HIS A 132 31.32 -0.25 9.11
CA HIS A 132 32.70 -0.39 9.55
C HIS A 132 32.89 0.64 10.66
N ASP A 133 32.71 0.21 11.91
CA ASP A 133 33.26 0.92 13.04
C ASP A 133 34.77 0.92 12.84
N ASN A 134 35.29 2.09 12.48
CA ASN A 134 36.72 2.38 12.54
C ASN A 134 37.12 2.44 14.02
N ASP A 135 37.24 1.30 14.66
CA ASP A 135 38.08 1.17 15.85
C ASP A 135 39.55 1.10 15.40
N ALA A 136 40.06 2.24 14.97
CA ALA A 136 41.48 2.48 14.93
C ALA A 136 41.87 3.23 16.21
N THR A 137 41.89 2.51 17.31
CA THR A 137 42.72 2.87 18.46
C THR A 137 44.06 2.20 18.25
N ASP A 138 44.91 2.81 17.44
CA ASP A 138 46.34 2.62 17.61
C ASP A 138 46.82 3.50 18.76
N SER A 139 47.04 2.89 19.89
CA SER A 139 47.82 3.41 20.98
C SER A 139 49.13 2.62 21.06
N VAL A 140 50.21 3.29 20.71
CA VAL A 140 51.53 3.11 21.37
C VAL A 140 52.25 4.41 21.35
#